data_c4acb7a1370d83d4403d1cb92bbbe52f
#
_entry.id   c4acb7a1370d83d4403d1cb92bbbe52f
#
_cell.length_a   1.000
_cell.length_b   1.000
_cell.length_c   1.000
_cell.angle_alpha   90.00
_cell.angle_beta   90.00
_cell.angle_gamma   90.00
#
_symmetry.space_group_name_H-M   'P 1'
#
loop_
_entity.id
_entity.type
_entity.pdbx_description
1 polymer ?
#
loop_
_entity_poly.entity_id
_entity_poly.type
_entity_poly.pdbx_seq_one_letter_code
_entity_poly.pdbx_strand_id
1 'polypeptide(L)'
;MAMTWTWTVMVVLSLVCGLWTGQMDAVAAAAMEGASSAIDLALSMAGIMCLWSGVMEVMNACGISAGLARSFRPVLRRLLPQASRDEETLAAVTANVSANLMGLGNAATPLGIQAARRMAVGCGGIASNELCLLVVLNTASIQLLPTTIASVRAAAGSAAPFDILPAVWISSIVSVAAGLGAAWLFSRFGKEAA
;
A
#
# COMPACT_ATOMS: atom_id res chain seq x y z
N MET A 1 -16.91 -1.75 -2.67
CA MET A 1 -18.12 -1.73 -3.54
C MET A 1 -17.88 -1.11 -4.92
N ALA A 2 -17.09 -0.03 -5.08
CA ALA A 2 -16.83 0.56 -6.41
C ALA A 2 -16.19 -0.42 -7.41
N MET A 3 -15.17 -1.16 -7.02
CA MET A 3 -14.50 -2.17 -7.86
C MET A 3 -15.46 -3.25 -8.37
N THR A 4 -16.35 -3.73 -7.50
CA THR A 4 -17.35 -4.74 -7.86
C THR A 4 -18.31 -4.22 -8.94
N TRP A 5 -18.77 -2.98 -8.78
CA TRP A 5 -19.64 -2.34 -9.78
C TRP A 5 -18.92 -2.14 -11.12
N THR A 6 -17.68 -1.64 -11.09
CA THR A 6 -16.88 -1.46 -12.31
C THR A 6 -16.71 -2.79 -13.05
N TRP A 7 -16.33 -3.86 -12.34
CA TRP A 7 -16.17 -5.18 -12.94
C TRP A 7 -17.49 -5.72 -13.51
N THR A 8 -18.57 -5.62 -12.74
CA THR A 8 -19.90 -6.07 -13.20
C THR A 8 -20.35 -5.32 -14.46
N VAL A 9 -20.16 -4.00 -14.50
CA VAL A 9 -20.51 -3.18 -15.67
C VAL A 9 -19.68 -3.60 -16.89
N MET A 10 -18.39 -3.84 -16.74
CA MET A 10 -17.53 -4.31 -17.85
C MET A 10 -17.99 -5.66 -18.39
N VAL A 11 -18.34 -6.62 -17.52
CA VAL A 11 -18.85 -7.94 -17.93
C VAL A 11 -20.18 -7.81 -18.66
N VAL A 12 -21.12 -7.03 -18.11
CA VAL A 12 -22.44 -6.82 -18.73
C VAL A 12 -22.29 -6.15 -20.10
N LEU A 13 -21.45 -5.11 -20.21
CA LEU A 13 -21.19 -4.45 -21.50
C LEU A 13 -20.58 -5.42 -22.51
N SER A 14 -19.64 -6.26 -22.12
CA SER A 14 -19.04 -7.27 -23.00
C SER A 14 -20.09 -8.24 -23.54
N LEU A 15 -20.99 -8.74 -22.68
CA LEU A 15 -22.07 -9.65 -23.08
C LEU A 15 -23.05 -8.96 -24.01
N VAL A 16 -23.48 -7.73 -23.72
CA VAL A 16 -24.39 -6.97 -24.55
C VAL A 16 -23.77 -6.68 -25.93
N CYS A 17 -22.52 -6.26 -25.98
CA CYS A 17 -21.80 -6.06 -27.25
C CYS A 17 -21.66 -7.35 -28.03
N GLY A 18 -21.32 -8.47 -27.38
CA GLY A 18 -21.20 -9.77 -28.00
C GLY A 18 -22.52 -10.25 -28.63
N LEU A 19 -23.65 -10.03 -27.94
CA LEU A 19 -24.99 -10.31 -28.47
C LEU A 19 -25.34 -9.41 -29.66
N TRP A 20 -25.04 -8.10 -29.56
CA TRP A 20 -25.36 -7.16 -30.64
C TRP A 20 -24.53 -7.39 -31.90
N THR A 21 -23.24 -7.73 -31.72
CA THR A 21 -22.33 -7.99 -32.85
C THR A 21 -22.40 -9.44 -33.37
N GLY A 22 -23.16 -10.32 -32.70
CA GLY A 22 -23.25 -11.75 -33.07
C GLY A 22 -21.96 -12.52 -32.82
N GLN A 23 -21.07 -12.03 -31.96
CA GLN A 23 -19.74 -12.60 -31.68
C GLN A 23 -19.66 -13.27 -30.30
N MET A 24 -20.69 -13.99 -29.89
CA MET A 24 -20.72 -14.67 -28.59
C MET A 24 -19.60 -15.71 -28.41
N ASP A 25 -19.22 -16.40 -29.49
CA ASP A 25 -18.11 -17.36 -29.46
C ASP A 25 -16.77 -16.66 -29.14
N ALA A 26 -16.56 -15.46 -29.66
CA ALA A 26 -15.39 -14.65 -29.34
C ALA A 26 -15.40 -14.19 -27.88
N VAL A 27 -16.55 -13.84 -27.33
CA VAL A 27 -16.70 -13.48 -25.91
C VAL A 27 -16.40 -14.69 -25.01
N ALA A 28 -16.89 -15.86 -25.36
CA ALA A 28 -16.63 -17.10 -24.62
C ALA A 28 -15.15 -17.48 -24.69
N ALA A 29 -14.52 -17.41 -25.86
CA ALA A 29 -13.08 -17.67 -26.04
C ALA A 29 -12.24 -16.67 -25.21
N ALA A 30 -12.55 -15.37 -25.26
CA ALA A 30 -11.86 -14.35 -24.51
C ALA A 30 -12.01 -14.53 -22.98
N ALA A 31 -13.15 -15.02 -22.50
CA ALA A 31 -13.34 -15.34 -21.10
C ALA A 31 -12.43 -16.49 -20.63
N MET A 32 -12.29 -17.55 -21.45
CA MET A 32 -11.42 -18.69 -21.16
C MET A 32 -9.94 -18.29 -21.21
N GLU A 33 -9.54 -17.53 -22.22
CA GLU A 33 -8.17 -17.01 -22.36
C GLU A 33 -7.82 -16.05 -21.21
N GLY A 34 -8.76 -15.17 -20.84
CA GLY A 34 -8.58 -14.28 -19.71
C GLY A 34 -8.43 -15.02 -18.37
N ALA A 35 -9.19 -16.10 -18.17
CA ALA A 35 -9.04 -16.95 -16.98
C ALA A 35 -7.67 -17.65 -16.94
N SER A 36 -7.20 -18.21 -18.06
CA SER A 36 -5.87 -18.82 -18.16
C SER A 36 -4.77 -17.80 -17.88
N SER A 37 -4.82 -16.64 -18.55
CA SER A 37 -3.86 -15.55 -18.36
C SER A 37 -3.81 -15.04 -16.92
N ALA A 38 -4.96 -15.00 -16.24
CA ALA A 38 -5.03 -14.60 -14.83
C ALA A 38 -4.31 -15.60 -13.91
N ILE A 39 -4.43 -16.92 -14.20
CA ILE A 39 -3.73 -17.97 -13.45
C ILE A 39 -2.22 -17.86 -13.66
N ASP A 40 -1.78 -17.71 -14.92
CA ASP A 40 -0.36 -17.59 -15.25
C ASP A 40 0.27 -16.37 -14.59
N LEU A 41 -0.42 -15.24 -14.62
CA LEU A 41 0.00 -14.03 -13.93
C LEU A 41 0.08 -14.25 -12.41
N ALA A 42 -0.94 -14.87 -11.81
CA ALA A 42 -0.99 -15.14 -10.38
C ALA A 42 0.17 -16.04 -9.93
N LEU A 43 0.48 -17.09 -10.68
CA LEU A 43 1.62 -17.98 -10.42
C LEU A 43 2.95 -17.27 -10.54
N SER A 44 3.13 -16.46 -11.59
CA SER A 44 4.34 -15.65 -11.79
C SER A 44 4.54 -14.64 -10.64
N MET A 45 3.48 -13.96 -10.26
CA MET A 45 3.52 -13.02 -9.13
C MET A 45 3.81 -13.74 -7.80
N ALA A 46 3.19 -14.90 -7.56
CA ALA A 46 3.39 -15.68 -6.34
C ALA A 46 4.87 -16.05 -6.16
N GLY A 47 5.55 -16.52 -7.24
CA GLY A 47 6.98 -16.86 -7.20
C GLY A 47 7.85 -15.67 -6.80
N ILE A 48 7.63 -14.51 -7.41
CA ILE A 48 8.39 -13.29 -7.12
C ILE A 48 8.08 -12.76 -5.71
N MET A 49 6.82 -12.82 -5.28
CA MET A 49 6.45 -12.43 -3.92
C MET A 49 7.07 -13.35 -2.86
N CYS A 50 7.15 -14.66 -3.11
CA CYS A 50 7.85 -15.61 -2.24
C CYS A 50 9.35 -15.29 -2.15
N LEU A 51 10.00 -15.00 -3.28
CA LEU A 51 11.42 -14.59 -3.29
C LEU A 51 11.64 -13.34 -2.45
N TRP A 52 10.84 -12.29 -2.68
CA TRP A 52 10.95 -11.04 -1.92
C TRP A 52 10.62 -11.22 -0.43
N SER A 53 9.64 -12.07 -0.09
CA SER A 53 9.35 -12.40 1.30
C SER A 53 10.56 -13.06 1.98
N GLY A 54 11.24 -13.96 1.28
CA GLY A 54 12.49 -14.57 1.77
C GLY A 54 13.61 -13.55 1.96
N VAL A 55 13.86 -12.68 0.97
CA VAL A 55 14.85 -11.59 1.07
C VAL A 55 14.55 -10.70 2.27
N MET A 56 13.28 -10.35 2.48
CA MET A 56 12.85 -9.51 3.60
C MET A 56 13.03 -10.20 4.95
N GLU A 57 12.80 -11.52 5.03
CA GLU A 57 13.06 -12.27 6.25
C GLU A 57 14.57 -12.27 6.59
N VAL A 58 15.43 -12.42 5.58
CA VAL A 58 16.88 -12.27 5.77
C VAL A 58 17.23 -10.86 6.26
N MET A 59 16.65 -9.80 5.69
CA MET A 59 16.86 -8.41 6.15
C MET A 59 16.40 -8.21 7.60
N ASN A 60 15.31 -8.84 7.99
CA ASN A 60 14.82 -8.82 9.37
C ASN A 60 15.81 -9.54 10.31
N ALA A 61 16.23 -10.74 9.95
CA ALA A 61 17.17 -11.54 10.72
C ALA A 61 18.55 -10.85 10.86
N CYS A 62 19.01 -10.14 9.83
CA CYS A 62 20.23 -9.34 9.85
C CYS A 62 20.07 -8.01 10.63
N GLY A 63 18.89 -7.68 11.13
CA GLY A 63 18.64 -6.43 11.87
C GLY A 63 18.59 -5.16 11.02
N ILE A 64 18.64 -5.28 9.69
CA ILE A 64 18.57 -4.13 8.76
C ILE A 64 17.24 -3.39 8.93
N SER A 65 16.13 -4.13 9.01
CA SER A 65 14.79 -3.58 9.26
C SER A 65 14.71 -2.82 10.59
N ALA A 66 15.34 -3.36 11.64
CA ALA A 66 15.40 -2.70 12.94
C ALA A 66 16.28 -1.44 12.91
N GLY A 67 17.36 -1.45 12.15
CA GLY A 67 18.21 -0.27 11.90
C GLY A 67 17.43 0.84 11.19
N LEU A 68 16.70 0.50 10.13
CA LEU A 68 15.86 1.40 9.39
C LEU A 68 14.75 2.00 10.28
N ALA A 69 14.06 1.16 11.05
CA ALA A 69 13.04 1.57 12.00
C ALA A 69 13.59 2.57 13.03
N ARG A 70 14.81 2.31 13.54
CA ARG A 70 15.47 3.21 14.50
C ARG A 70 15.80 4.57 13.88
N SER A 71 16.20 4.61 12.62
CA SER A 71 16.48 5.85 11.89
C SER A 71 15.25 6.72 11.67
N PHE A 72 14.08 6.11 11.49
CA PHE A 72 12.81 6.84 11.32
C PHE A 72 12.13 7.25 12.63
N ARG A 73 12.49 6.62 13.75
CA ARG A 73 11.90 6.89 15.05
C ARG A 73 11.94 8.38 15.48
N PRO A 74 13.03 9.15 15.29
CA PRO A 74 13.05 10.57 15.64
C PRO A 74 12.10 11.41 14.77
N VAL A 75 11.91 11.04 13.50
CA VAL A 75 10.97 11.70 12.61
C VAL A 75 9.53 11.41 13.06
N LEU A 76 9.22 10.14 13.35
CA LEU A 76 7.90 9.73 13.82
C LEU A 76 7.55 10.36 15.16
N ARG A 77 8.49 10.52 16.08
CA ARG A 77 8.29 11.24 17.35
C ARG A 77 7.90 12.70 17.16
N ARG A 78 8.38 13.35 16.10
CA ARG A 78 7.98 14.73 15.78
C ARG A 78 6.63 14.82 15.09
N LEU A 79 6.30 13.84 14.25
CA LEU A 79 5.04 13.80 13.50
C LEU A 79 3.86 13.33 14.37
N LEU A 80 4.12 12.41 15.31
CA LEU A 80 3.12 11.73 16.14
C LEU A 80 3.50 11.83 17.62
N PRO A 81 3.48 13.04 18.22
CA PRO A 81 3.94 13.26 19.59
C PRO A 81 3.09 12.55 20.65
N GLN A 82 1.77 12.37 20.44
CA GLN A 82 0.91 11.65 21.38
C GLN A 82 1.13 10.14 21.31
N ALA A 83 1.15 9.57 20.09
CA ALA A 83 1.46 8.15 19.88
C ALA A 83 2.85 7.78 20.40
N SER A 84 3.77 8.73 20.44
CA SER A 84 5.13 8.54 20.92
C SER A 84 5.27 8.50 22.45
N ARG A 85 4.22 8.82 23.19
CA ARG A 85 4.20 8.74 24.68
C ARG A 85 4.11 7.29 25.15
N ASP A 86 3.47 6.43 24.37
CA ASP A 86 3.40 5.00 24.60
C ASP A 86 4.40 4.28 23.70
N GLU A 87 5.37 3.59 24.30
CA GLU A 87 6.46 2.92 23.61
C GLU A 87 5.96 1.77 22.73
N GLU A 88 4.88 1.09 23.13
CA GLU A 88 4.29 0.01 22.35
C GLU A 88 3.56 0.54 21.11
N THR A 89 2.86 1.67 21.25
CA THR A 89 2.21 2.34 20.12
C THR A 89 3.24 2.87 19.14
N LEU A 90 4.31 3.50 19.64
CA LEU A 90 5.43 3.96 18.79
C LEU A 90 6.10 2.79 18.07
N ALA A 91 6.28 1.65 18.73
CA ALA A 91 6.84 0.44 18.11
C ALA A 91 5.94 -0.07 16.99
N ALA A 92 4.63 -0.15 17.20
CA ALA A 92 3.66 -0.60 16.19
C ALA A 92 3.63 0.34 14.97
N VAL A 93 3.61 1.67 15.19
CA VAL A 93 3.68 2.68 14.12
C VAL A 93 5.00 2.56 13.36
N THR A 94 6.11 2.43 14.07
CA THR A 94 7.44 2.31 13.46
C THR A 94 7.54 1.04 12.61
N ALA A 95 7.01 -0.08 13.09
CA ALA A 95 6.97 -1.33 12.33
C ALA A 95 6.12 -1.19 11.05
N ASN A 96 4.96 -0.56 11.14
CA ASN A 96 4.09 -0.29 9.98
C ASN A 96 4.79 0.60 8.93
N VAL A 97 5.37 1.72 9.36
CA VAL A 97 6.07 2.65 8.45
C VAL A 97 7.29 1.98 7.81
N SER A 98 8.05 1.19 8.58
CA SER A 98 9.19 0.44 8.06
C SER A 98 8.77 -0.60 7.03
N ALA A 99 7.68 -1.34 7.27
CA ALA A 99 7.14 -2.31 6.31
C ALA A 99 6.69 -1.63 5.01
N ASN A 100 6.04 -0.46 5.10
CA ASN A 100 5.67 0.34 3.94
C ASN A 100 6.88 0.82 3.15
N LEU A 101 7.90 1.35 3.82
CA LEU A 101 9.15 1.79 3.18
C LEU A 101 9.85 0.66 2.42
N MET A 102 9.81 -0.54 2.97
CA MET A 102 10.38 -1.73 2.32
C MET A 102 9.49 -2.30 1.21
N GLY A 103 8.31 -1.70 0.95
CA GLY A 103 7.38 -2.17 -0.07
C GLY A 103 6.62 -3.44 0.29
N LEU A 104 6.55 -3.78 1.58
CA LEU A 104 5.86 -4.95 2.12
C LEU A 104 4.38 -4.68 2.37
N GLY A 105 3.59 -4.38 1.32
CA GLY A 105 2.18 -4.06 1.45
C GLY A 105 1.38 -5.07 2.27
N ASN A 106 1.65 -6.36 2.08
CA ASN A 106 0.96 -7.44 2.81
C ASN A 106 1.27 -7.44 4.31
N ALA A 107 2.49 -7.12 4.72
CA ALA A 107 2.89 -7.01 6.12
C ALA A 107 2.51 -5.65 6.72
N ALA A 108 2.56 -4.58 5.93
CA ALA A 108 2.23 -3.23 6.37
C ALA A 108 0.77 -3.10 6.82
N THR A 109 -0.17 -3.76 6.12
CA THR A 109 -1.61 -3.67 6.44
C THR A 109 -1.96 -4.15 7.85
N PRO A 110 -1.62 -5.38 8.29
CA PRO A 110 -1.91 -5.81 9.65
C PRO A 110 -1.19 -4.98 10.71
N LEU A 111 0.05 -4.55 10.46
CA LEU A 111 0.79 -3.66 11.35
C LEU A 111 0.14 -2.27 11.45
N GLY A 112 -0.36 -1.73 10.34
CA GLY A 112 -1.11 -0.47 10.31
C GLY A 112 -2.43 -0.55 11.08
N ILE A 113 -3.16 -1.65 10.96
CA ILE A 113 -4.38 -1.89 11.73
C ILE A 113 -4.06 -1.98 13.23
N GLN A 114 -2.97 -2.66 13.61
CA GLN A 114 -2.53 -2.75 15.00
C GLN A 114 -2.16 -1.37 15.56
N ALA A 115 -1.39 -0.58 14.82
CA ALA A 115 -1.03 0.78 15.20
C ALA A 115 -2.28 1.67 15.34
N ALA A 116 -3.17 1.63 14.35
CA ALA A 116 -4.41 2.42 14.36
C ALA A 116 -5.33 2.05 15.54
N ARG A 117 -5.47 0.76 15.87
CA ARG A 117 -6.26 0.31 17.03
C ARG A 117 -5.69 0.86 18.35
N ARG A 118 -4.37 0.86 18.53
CA ARG A 118 -3.72 1.43 19.72
C ARG A 118 -3.92 2.94 19.80
N MET A 119 -3.76 3.64 18.68
CA MET A 119 -3.96 5.10 18.61
C MET A 119 -5.43 5.51 18.77
N ALA A 120 -6.37 4.64 18.46
CA ALA A 120 -7.80 4.89 18.62
C ALA A 120 -8.29 4.78 20.07
N VAL A 121 -7.49 4.20 20.98
CA VAL A 121 -7.83 4.09 22.40
C VAL A 121 -7.95 5.50 22.99
N GLY A 122 -9.11 5.81 23.53
CA GLY A 122 -9.40 7.14 24.15
C GLY A 122 -9.90 8.22 23.18
N CYS A 123 -10.06 7.92 21.89
CA CYS A 123 -10.51 8.90 20.89
C CYS A 123 -12.03 9.18 20.90
N GLY A 124 -12.84 8.51 21.76
CA GLY A 124 -14.27 8.81 21.89
C GLY A 124 -15.11 8.65 20.60
N GLY A 125 -14.63 7.86 19.63
CA GLY A 125 -15.30 7.67 18.33
C GLY A 125 -14.90 8.67 17.23
N ILE A 126 -14.11 9.68 17.54
CA ILE A 126 -13.57 10.64 16.57
C ILE A 126 -12.08 10.40 16.40
N ALA A 127 -11.62 10.24 15.16
CA ALA A 127 -10.21 10.01 14.88
C ALA A 127 -9.34 11.22 15.31
N SER A 128 -8.26 10.97 16.06
CA SER A 128 -7.30 12.02 16.39
C SER A 128 -6.53 12.48 15.14
N ASN A 129 -6.00 13.70 15.17
CA ASN A 129 -5.18 14.22 14.08
C ASN A 129 -3.98 13.30 13.75
N GLU A 130 -3.40 12.68 14.78
CA GLU A 130 -2.28 11.73 14.58
C GLU A 130 -2.74 10.43 13.93
N LEU A 131 -3.94 9.93 14.27
CA LEU A 131 -4.51 8.76 13.60
C LEU A 131 -4.81 9.07 12.12
N CYS A 132 -5.37 10.23 11.83
CA CYS A 132 -5.55 10.70 10.45
C CYS A 132 -4.21 10.78 9.71
N LEU A 133 -3.17 11.29 10.36
CA LEU A 133 -1.83 11.40 9.79
C LEU A 133 -1.22 10.01 9.50
N LEU A 134 -1.41 9.03 10.37
CA LEU A 134 -1.00 7.64 10.12
C LEU A 134 -1.68 7.08 8.87
N VAL A 135 -2.99 7.30 8.72
CA VAL A 135 -3.75 6.87 7.54
C VAL A 135 -3.22 7.55 6.27
N VAL A 136 -2.95 8.85 6.32
CA VAL A 136 -2.37 9.61 5.20
C VAL A 136 -0.99 9.07 4.81
N LEU A 137 -0.11 8.80 5.79
CA LEU A 137 1.21 8.22 5.54
C LEU A 137 1.13 6.83 4.88
N ASN A 138 0.19 6.00 5.32
CA ASN A 138 -0.03 4.69 4.70
C ASN A 138 -0.60 4.81 3.28
N THR A 139 -1.52 5.74 3.05
CA THR A 139 -2.13 5.98 1.74
C THR A 139 -1.15 6.60 0.74
N ALA A 140 -0.28 7.48 1.20
CA ALA A 140 0.77 8.10 0.38
C ALA A 140 1.83 7.10 -0.11
N SER A 141 1.86 5.88 0.46
CA SER A 141 2.66 4.74 -0.01
C SER A 141 4.13 5.08 -0.24
N ILE A 142 4.84 5.41 0.85
CA ILE A 142 6.29 5.65 0.79
C ILE A 142 6.99 4.32 0.51
N GLN A 143 7.58 4.16 -0.66
CA GLN A 143 8.27 2.92 -1.04
C GLN A 143 9.71 3.23 -1.45
N LEU A 144 10.67 2.60 -0.78
CA LEU A 144 12.06 2.57 -1.22
C LEU A 144 12.25 1.55 -2.35
N LEU A 145 11.56 0.41 -2.22
CA LEU A 145 11.57 -0.68 -3.19
C LEU A 145 10.13 -0.97 -3.61
N PRO A 146 9.72 -0.65 -4.85
CA PRO A 146 8.38 -0.95 -5.36
C PRO A 146 8.29 -2.42 -5.78
N THR A 147 8.43 -3.34 -4.81
CA THR A 147 8.54 -4.78 -5.07
C THR A 147 7.34 -5.33 -5.83
N THR A 148 6.12 -4.92 -5.49
CA THR A 148 4.90 -5.36 -6.15
C THR A 148 4.85 -4.93 -7.62
N ILE A 149 5.17 -3.65 -7.92
CA ILE A 149 5.14 -3.14 -9.29
C ILE A 149 6.29 -3.74 -10.10
N ALA A 150 7.48 -3.87 -9.51
CA ALA A 150 8.60 -4.52 -10.16
C ALA A 150 8.29 -5.99 -10.48
N SER A 151 7.56 -6.70 -9.60
CA SER A 151 7.10 -8.06 -9.83
C SER A 151 6.14 -8.16 -11.03
N VAL A 152 5.15 -7.26 -11.10
CA VAL A 152 4.22 -7.21 -12.24
C VAL A 152 4.96 -6.90 -13.54
N ARG A 153 5.90 -5.96 -13.53
CA ARG A 153 6.72 -5.63 -14.70
C ARG A 153 7.58 -6.80 -15.15
N ALA A 154 8.18 -7.52 -14.21
CA ALA A 154 8.96 -8.75 -14.52
C ALA A 154 8.06 -9.84 -15.14
N ALA A 155 6.89 -10.09 -14.56
CA ALA A 155 5.91 -11.03 -15.08
C ALA A 155 5.39 -10.64 -16.49
N ALA A 156 5.31 -9.32 -16.76
CA ALA A 156 4.97 -8.78 -18.08
C ALA A 156 6.16 -8.77 -19.08
N GLY A 157 7.30 -9.38 -18.74
CA GLY A 157 8.45 -9.52 -19.62
C GLY A 157 9.39 -8.30 -19.68
N SER A 158 9.35 -7.39 -18.73
CA SER A 158 10.29 -6.26 -18.67
C SER A 158 11.71 -6.74 -18.42
N ALA A 159 12.66 -6.33 -19.28
CA ALA A 159 14.08 -6.64 -19.13
C ALA A 159 14.73 -5.92 -17.92
N ALA A 160 14.17 -4.79 -17.50
CA ALA A 160 14.65 -4.00 -16.37
C ALA A 160 13.46 -3.56 -15.46
N PRO A 161 12.93 -4.46 -14.59
CA PRO A 161 11.76 -4.18 -13.77
C PRO A 161 11.92 -3.01 -12.81
N PHE A 162 13.14 -2.69 -12.41
CA PHE A 162 13.49 -1.66 -11.43
C PHE A 162 13.89 -0.30 -12.02
N ASP A 163 13.84 -0.11 -13.33
CA ASP A 163 14.16 1.17 -13.98
C ASP A 163 13.23 2.32 -13.57
N ILE A 164 12.07 1.98 -12.99
CA ILE A 164 11.08 2.91 -12.43
C ILE A 164 11.48 3.53 -11.08
N LEU A 165 12.55 3.04 -10.43
CA LEU A 165 12.95 3.50 -9.08
C LEU A 165 13.02 5.02 -8.92
N PRO A 166 13.68 5.78 -9.81
CA PRO A 166 13.76 7.23 -9.68
C PRO A 166 12.38 7.89 -9.72
N ALA A 167 11.51 7.42 -10.62
CA ALA A 167 10.15 7.95 -10.75
C ALA A 167 9.31 7.64 -9.50
N VAL A 168 9.44 6.44 -8.94
CA VAL A 168 8.75 6.04 -7.71
C VAL A 168 9.20 6.89 -6.52
N TRP A 169 10.49 7.16 -6.38
CA TRP A 169 11.00 8.01 -5.30
C TRP A 169 10.50 9.44 -5.39
N ILE A 170 10.56 10.05 -6.59
CA ILE A 170 10.04 11.41 -6.79
C ILE A 170 8.54 11.44 -6.49
N SER A 171 7.77 10.50 -7.03
CA SER A 171 6.33 10.40 -6.79
C SER A 171 5.99 10.21 -5.31
N SER A 172 6.71 9.34 -4.61
CA SER A 172 6.54 9.10 -3.17
C SER A 172 6.83 10.36 -2.34
N ILE A 173 7.92 11.08 -2.64
CA ILE A 173 8.27 12.32 -1.94
C ILE A 173 7.18 13.38 -2.15
N VAL A 174 6.73 13.57 -3.38
CA VAL A 174 5.67 14.54 -3.70
C VAL A 174 4.36 14.16 -3.03
N SER A 175 3.97 12.89 -3.08
CA SER A 175 2.74 12.37 -2.47
C SER A 175 2.74 12.57 -0.95
N VAL A 176 3.86 12.24 -0.29
CA VAL A 176 4.01 12.43 1.16
C VAL A 176 3.99 13.91 1.52
N ALA A 177 4.73 14.75 0.79
CA ALA A 177 4.75 16.20 1.06
C ALA A 177 3.35 16.81 0.91
N ALA A 178 2.62 16.45 -0.15
CA ALA A 178 1.25 16.89 -0.37
C ALA A 178 0.30 16.38 0.72
N GLY A 179 0.39 15.09 1.08
CA GLY A 179 -0.43 14.47 2.11
C GLY A 179 -0.19 15.08 3.50
N LEU A 180 1.06 15.27 3.90
CA LEU A 180 1.43 15.93 5.15
C LEU A 180 0.98 17.40 5.16
N GLY A 181 1.17 18.11 4.04
CA GLY A 181 0.72 19.49 3.89
C GLY A 181 -0.79 19.63 4.03
N ALA A 182 -1.56 18.76 3.37
CA ALA A 182 -3.01 18.72 3.48
C ALA A 182 -3.45 18.38 4.92
N ALA A 183 -2.88 17.35 5.53
CA ALA A 183 -3.20 16.96 6.90
C ALA A 183 -2.92 18.10 7.90
N TRP A 184 -1.80 18.79 7.74
CA TRP A 184 -1.46 19.94 8.56
C TRP A 184 -2.43 21.12 8.35
N LEU A 185 -2.82 21.39 7.10
CA LEU A 185 -3.78 22.45 6.78
C LEU A 185 -5.14 22.14 7.42
N PHE A 186 -5.68 20.93 7.20
CA PHE A 186 -6.96 20.53 7.76
C PHE A 186 -6.95 20.45 9.29
N SER A 187 -5.83 20.07 9.92
CA SER A 187 -5.72 20.06 11.38
C SER A 187 -5.88 21.46 12.01
N ARG A 188 -5.60 22.53 11.25
CA ARG A 188 -5.83 23.91 11.70
C ARG A 188 -7.30 24.30 11.69
N PHE A 189 -8.07 23.81 10.71
CA PHE A 189 -9.51 24.08 10.62
C PHE A 189 -10.33 23.23 11.61
N GLY A 190 -9.84 22.01 11.95
CA GLY A 190 -10.52 21.13 12.90
C GLY A 190 -10.38 21.54 14.37
N LYS A 191 -9.55 22.52 14.71
CA LYS A 191 -9.39 23.02 16.08
C LYS A 191 -10.56 23.87 16.60
N GLU A 192 -11.46 24.28 15.71
CA GLU A 192 -12.67 25.05 16.11
C GLU A 192 -13.88 24.14 16.43
N ALA A 193 -13.77 22.82 16.27
CA ALA A 193 -14.87 21.87 16.48
C ALA A 193 -14.70 20.94 17.70
N ALA A 194 -13.74 21.21 18.57
CA ALA A 194 -13.51 20.56 19.86
C ALA A 194 -13.43 21.61 20.98
#